data_8b7eb96a299b7584d10a81ff380acd26
#
_entry.id   8b7eb96a299b7584d10a81ff380acd26
#
_cell.length_a   1.000
_cell.length_b   1.000
_cell.length_c   1.000
_cell.angle_alpha   90.00
_cell.angle_beta   90.00
_cell.angle_gamma   90.00
#
_symmetry.space_group_name_H-M   'P 1'
#
loop_
_entity.id
_entity.type
_entity.pdbx_description
1 polymer ?
#
loop_
_entity_poly.entity_id
_entity_poly.type
_entity_poly.pdbx_seq_one_letter_code
_entity_poly.pdbx_strand_id
1 'polypeptide(L)'
;MKCEGFSQITDLADYLDNNRLIAHYCAIVVPYRVRIVIPASEMWEEGEERPDYVLQNMVGATVDLIIIKVEREGNFAIGSRRLANRSQRYFFAHREDLRSIGARVKCRMLAVGPRRCLVDCYGHDLDITQREMRYASIPDLRNEYHPGMEIDCIVKMFDPDNDKLEISIKETEVNPFFGAEQRHPVGSRRLAVISGKYGGGVFCNLPDGVVCMCNYSYQHEDADFMVGEHVMLIVQRYENEKLQMYGKIMNKW
;
A
#
# COMPACT_ATOMS: atom_id res chain seq x y z
N MET A 1 -10.38 14.69 -3.23
CA MET A 1 -10.12 15.31 -4.55
C MET A 1 -8.92 14.66 -5.19
N LYS A 2 -8.88 14.46 -6.51
CA LYS A 2 -7.74 13.82 -7.18
C LYS A 2 -6.57 14.78 -7.31
N CYS A 3 -5.37 14.29 -7.00
CA CYS A 3 -4.11 14.95 -7.28
C CYS A 3 -3.83 14.86 -8.79
N GLU A 4 -3.85 15.98 -9.50
CA GLU A 4 -3.64 16.03 -10.96
C GLU A 4 -2.20 16.31 -11.35
N GLY A 5 -1.37 16.69 -10.39
CA GLY A 5 0.05 16.94 -10.61
C GLY A 5 0.72 17.53 -9.37
N PHE A 6 2.01 17.71 -9.49
CA PHE A 6 2.77 18.52 -8.57
C PHE A 6 3.60 19.53 -9.39
N SER A 7 3.94 20.64 -8.78
CA SER A 7 4.70 21.70 -9.43
C SER A 7 5.67 22.31 -8.41
N GLN A 8 6.76 22.80 -8.92
CA GLN A 8 7.65 23.67 -8.17
C GLN A 8 7.16 25.09 -8.38
N ILE A 9 6.62 25.73 -7.35
CA ILE A 9 6.13 27.10 -7.43
C ILE A 9 7.07 27.98 -6.64
N THR A 10 7.80 28.85 -7.34
CA THR A 10 8.69 29.85 -6.76
C THR A 10 7.93 31.01 -6.13
N ASP A 11 6.75 31.33 -6.64
CA ASP A 11 5.98 32.51 -6.23
C ASP A 11 5.09 32.29 -4.99
N LEU A 12 4.89 31.03 -4.55
CA LEU A 12 4.13 30.75 -3.34
C LEU A 12 4.91 31.07 -2.05
N ALA A 13 6.24 31.11 -2.14
CA ALA A 13 7.12 31.47 -1.03
C ALA A 13 6.87 32.88 -0.52
N ASP A 14 6.54 33.84 -1.39
CA ASP A 14 6.23 35.21 -1.02
C ASP A 14 4.90 35.34 -0.25
N TYR A 15 4.03 34.33 -0.32
CA TYR A 15 2.74 34.31 0.37
C TYR A 15 2.76 33.61 1.72
N LEU A 16 3.69 32.70 1.94
CA LEU A 16 3.76 31.88 3.16
C LEU A 16 4.80 32.39 4.16
N ASP A 17 5.86 33.05 3.68
CA ASP A 17 6.91 33.63 4.54
C ASP A 17 7.59 34.81 3.87
N ASN A 18 7.60 35.96 4.52
CA ASN A 18 8.20 37.20 4.01
C ASN A 18 9.73 37.16 3.86
N ASN A 19 10.41 36.00 3.91
CA ASN A 19 11.88 36.05 4.02
C ASN A 19 12.71 34.90 3.42
N ARG A 20 12.20 33.95 2.63
CA ARG A 20 13.09 33.00 1.94
C ARG A 20 12.51 32.48 0.61
N LEU A 21 13.20 32.74 -0.48
CA LEU A 21 13.11 32.03 -1.77
C LEU A 21 13.53 30.56 -1.58
N ILE A 22 12.63 29.71 -1.11
CA ILE A 22 12.79 28.25 -1.09
C ILE A 22 11.81 27.72 -2.12
N ALA A 23 12.31 26.99 -3.11
CA ALA A 23 11.46 26.25 -4.03
C ALA A 23 10.70 25.19 -3.24
N HIS A 24 9.39 25.38 -3.08
CA HIS A 24 8.53 24.42 -2.38
C HIS A 24 7.83 23.54 -3.40
N TYR A 25 7.89 22.23 -3.18
CA TYR A 25 7.03 21.29 -3.90
C TYR A 25 5.60 21.43 -3.38
N CYS A 26 4.63 21.29 -4.28
CA CYS A 26 3.23 21.33 -3.94
C CYS A 26 2.44 20.30 -4.76
N ALA A 27 1.37 19.79 -4.17
CA ALA A 27 0.38 19.03 -4.89
C ALA A 27 -0.66 19.97 -5.51
N ILE A 28 -1.08 19.67 -6.74
CA ILE A 28 -2.11 20.42 -7.43
C ILE A 28 -3.36 19.56 -7.56
N VAL A 29 -4.49 20.12 -7.16
CA VAL A 29 -5.81 19.49 -7.23
C VAL A 29 -6.73 20.44 -7.97
N VAL A 30 -7.49 19.95 -8.95
CA VAL A 30 -8.35 20.79 -9.81
C VAL A 30 -9.82 20.32 -9.76
N PRO A 31 -10.53 20.52 -8.65
CA PRO A 31 -11.96 20.27 -8.61
C PRO A 31 -12.70 21.38 -9.35
N TYR A 32 -13.68 21.00 -10.18
CA TYR A 32 -14.57 21.96 -10.85
C TYR A 32 -13.85 23.11 -11.60
N ARG A 33 -12.67 22.86 -12.18
CA ARG A 33 -11.80 23.84 -12.86
C ARG A 33 -11.18 24.91 -11.94
N VAL A 34 -11.26 24.76 -10.64
CA VAL A 34 -10.56 25.62 -9.68
C VAL A 34 -9.26 24.96 -9.30
N ARG A 35 -8.14 25.66 -9.49
CA ARG A 35 -6.82 25.16 -9.06
C ARG A 35 -6.69 25.31 -7.54
N ILE A 36 -6.41 24.21 -6.86
CA ILE A 36 -6.05 24.21 -5.43
C ILE A 36 -4.63 23.72 -5.32
N VAL A 37 -3.82 24.48 -4.61
CA VAL A 37 -2.41 24.19 -4.35
C VAL A 37 -2.28 23.76 -2.90
N ILE A 38 -1.65 22.61 -2.65
CA ILE A 38 -1.34 22.12 -1.31
C ILE A 38 0.18 22.14 -1.18
N PRO A 39 0.76 23.09 -0.43
CA PRO A 39 2.20 23.12 -0.16
C PRO A 39 2.65 21.84 0.55
N ALA A 40 3.92 21.43 0.36
CA ALA A 40 4.46 20.24 1.03
C ALA A 40 4.34 20.33 2.55
N SER A 41 4.49 21.52 3.14
CA SER A 41 4.28 21.78 4.57
C SER A 41 2.85 21.57 5.06
N GLU A 42 1.88 21.58 4.14
CA GLU A 42 0.45 21.32 4.42
C GLU A 42 -0.01 19.94 3.97
N MET A 43 0.90 19.12 3.42
CA MET A 43 0.60 17.75 3.00
C MET A 43 0.63 16.74 4.13
N TRP A 44 1.61 16.87 5.02
CA TRP A 44 1.93 15.90 6.06
C TRP A 44 1.74 16.48 7.46
N GLU A 45 1.57 15.62 8.45
CA GLU A 45 1.61 16.04 9.85
C GLU A 45 3.08 16.37 10.23
N GLU A 46 3.24 17.23 11.22
CA GLU A 46 4.56 17.61 11.74
C GLU A 46 5.30 16.38 12.28
N GLY A 47 6.52 16.15 11.81
CA GLY A 47 7.33 14.98 12.15
C GLY A 47 7.00 13.72 11.31
N GLU A 48 5.99 13.78 10.43
CA GLU A 48 5.64 12.71 9.47
C GLU A 48 5.98 13.11 8.02
N GLU A 49 6.80 14.15 7.82
CA GLU A 49 7.16 14.65 6.50
C GLU A 49 7.82 13.56 5.66
N ARG A 50 7.42 13.51 4.41
CA ARG A 50 7.92 12.52 3.46
C ARG A 50 8.77 13.18 2.38
N PRO A 51 9.75 12.45 1.81
CA PRO A 51 10.54 12.94 0.70
C PRO A 51 9.69 13.35 -0.50
N ASP A 52 10.13 14.34 -1.25
CA ASP A 52 9.39 14.94 -2.39
C ASP A 52 8.99 13.92 -3.46
N TYR A 53 9.79 12.87 -3.67
CA TYR A 53 9.46 11.83 -4.62
C TYR A 53 8.16 11.08 -4.26
N VAL A 54 7.75 11.09 -3.00
CA VAL A 54 6.47 10.49 -2.57
C VAL A 54 5.31 11.29 -3.14
N LEU A 55 5.38 12.63 -3.07
CA LEU A 55 4.38 13.51 -3.70
C LEU A 55 4.26 13.26 -5.21
N GLN A 56 5.39 13.07 -5.89
CA GLN A 56 5.41 12.78 -7.32
C GLN A 56 4.65 11.47 -7.65
N ASN A 57 4.77 10.47 -6.77
CA ASN A 57 4.11 9.19 -6.93
C ASN A 57 2.63 9.20 -6.50
N MET A 58 2.12 10.32 -5.96
CA MET A 58 0.73 10.49 -5.58
C MET A 58 -0.17 11.01 -6.71
N VAL A 59 0.35 11.22 -7.91
CA VAL A 59 -0.48 11.64 -9.05
C VAL A 59 -1.58 10.61 -9.28
N GLY A 60 -2.83 11.08 -9.30
CA GLY A 60 -4.02 10.23 -9.37
C GLY A 60 -4.63 9.87 -8.00
N ALA A 61 -3.92 10.12 -6.89
CA ALA A 61 -4.44 9.89 -5.55
C ALA A 61 -5.63 10.81 -5.24
N THR A 62 -6.54 10.31 -4.43
CA THR A 62 -7.65 11.10 -3.89
C THR A 62 -7.27 11.57 -2.49
N VAL A 63 -7.30 12.88 -2.27
CA VAL A 63 -6.98 13.49 -0.98
C VAL A 63 -8.13 14.38 -0.50
N ASP A 64 -8.30 14.46 0.80
CA ASP A 64 -9.15 15.44 1.45
C ASP A 64 -8.33 16.67 1.83
N LEU A 65 -8.94 17.82 1.79
CA LEU A 65 -8.29 19.08 2.11
C LEU A 65 -9.27 20.10 2.68
N ILE A 66 -8.76 21.04 3.46
CA ILE A 66 -9.47 22.23 3.92
C ILE A 66 -8.86 23.44 3.22
N ILE A 67 -9.70 24.30 2.65
CA ILE A 67 -9.24 25.55 2.04
C ILE A 67 -8.83 26.50 3.15
N ILE A 68 -7.58 26.95 3.12
CA ILE A 68 -7.04 27.90 4.11
C ILE A 68 -6.94 29.32 3.57
N LYS A 69 -6.82 29.48 2.23
CA LYS A 69 -6.76 30.79 1.59
C LYS A 69 -7.35 30.73 0.18
N VAL A 70 -8.02 31.79 -0.22
CA VAL A 70 -8.49 31.96 -1.62
C VAL A 70 -7.81 33.19 -2.21
N GLU A 71 -7.12 33.00 -3.33
CA GLU A 71 -6.45 34.04 -4.07
C GLU A 71 -7.24 34.36 -5.35
N ARG A 72 -8.01 35.45 -5.30
CA ARG A 72 -8.93 35.80 -6.38
C ARG A 72 -8.23 36.32 -7.62
N GLU A 73 -7.14 37.08 -7.46
CA GLU A 73 -6.37 37.63 -8.58
C GLU A 73 -5.65 36.53 -9.37
N GLY A 74 -5.07 35.55 -8.67
CA GLY A 74 -4.42 34.39 -9.25
C GLY A 74 -5.33 33.25 -9.68
N ASN A 75 -6.63 33.34 -9.38
CA ASN A 75 -7.64 32.29 -9.63
C ASN A 75 -7.22 30.90 -9.11
N PHE A 76 -6.71 30.87 -7.89
CA PHE A 76 -6.36 29.62 -7.20
C PHE A 76 -6.71 29.70 -5.69
N ALA A 77 -6.71 28.56 -5.05
CA ALA A 77 -6.85 28.48 -3.60
C ALA A 77 -5.69 27.67 -3.01
N ILE A 78 -5.37 27.91 -1.74
CA ILE A 78 -4.43 27.14 -0.95
C ILE A 78 -5.22 26.21 -0.04
N GLY A 79 -4.88 24.93 -0.09
CA GLY A 79 -5.48 23.89 0.73
C GLY A 79 -4.48 23.29 1.72
N SER A 80 -5.00 22.74 2.80
CA SER A 80 -4.27 21.95 3.78
C SER A 80 -4.85 20.55 3.86
N ARG A 81 -4.07 19.54 3.49
CA ARG A 81 -4.39 18.14 3.74
C ARG A 81 -4.19 17.81 5.22
N ARG A 82 -3.17 18.35 5.83
CA ARG A 82 -2.85 18.19 7.25
C ARG A 82 -4.04 18.49 8.15
N LEU A 83 -4.72 19.62 7.93
CA LEU A 83 -5.91 19.99 8.71
C LEU A 83 -7.09 19.02 8.46
N ALA A 84 -7.27 18.55 7.23
CA ALA A 84 -8.29 17.54 6.93
C ALA A 84 -7.98 16.22 7.63
N ASN A 85 -6.71 15.78 7.60
CA ASN A 85 -6.26 14.57 8.28
C ASN A 85 -6.49 14.64 9.79
N ARG A 86 -6.16 15.76 10.44
CA ARG A 86 -6.43 15.96 11.88
C ARG A 86 -7.91 15.81 12.21
N SER A 87 -8.78 16.36 11.39
CA SER A 87 -10.22 16.23 11.56
C SER A 87 -10.70 14.78 11.40
N GLN A 88 -10.14 14.04 10.44
CA GLN A 88 -10.47 12.63 10.22
C GLN A 88 -9.94 11.73 11.34
N ARG A 89 -8.71 11.95 11.81
CA ARG A 89 -8.12 11.23 12.95
C ARG A 89 -8.97 11.43 14.20
N TYR A 90 -9.38 12.68 14.47
CA TYR A 90 -10.29 12.98 15.57
C TYR A 90 -11.61 12.22 15.44
N PHE A 91 -12.23 12.24 14.27
CA PHE A 91 -13.45 11.49 14.00
C PHE A 91 -13.28 9.98 14.22
N PHE A 92 -12.21 9.39 13.69
CA PHE A 92 -11.91 7.97 13.85
C PHE A 92 -11.70 7.58 15.31
N ALA A 93 -10.94 8.37 16.06
CA ALA A 93 -10.66 8.12 17.48
C ALA A 93 -11.92 8.10 18.35
N HIS A 94 -13.00 8.82 17.95
CA HIS A 94 -14.26 8.87 18.68
C HIS A 94 -15.34 7.89 18.17
N ARG A 95 -15.03 7.07 17.15
CA ARG A 95 -15.94 6.09 16.57
C ARG A 95 -15.49 4.68 16.91
N GLU A 96 -16.06 4.13 17.98
CA GLU A 96 -15.71 2.78 18.46
C GLU A 96 -15.97 1.69 17.42
N ASP A 97 -17.03 1.84 16.62
CA ASP A 97 -17.37 0.94 15.52
C ASP A 97 -16.31 0.88 14.41
N LEU A 98 -15.56 1.96 14.21
CA LEU A 98 -14.50 2.03 13.20
C LEU A 98 -13.12 1.63 13.74
N ARG A 99 -12.82 1.97 15.00
CA ARG A 99 -11.48 1.76 15.58
C ARG A 99 -11.28 0.42 16.27
N SER A 100 -12.35 -0.36 16.46
CA SER A 100 -12.28 -1.66 17.12
C SER A 100 -11.43 -2.65 16.33
N ILE A 101 -10.68 -3.48 17.05
CA ILE A 101 -9.89 -4.55 16.42
C ILE A 101 -10.83 -5.48 15.65
N GLY A 102 -10.49 -5.75 14.40
CA GLY A 102 -11.31 -6.53 13.48
C GLY A 102 -12.36 -5.72 12.71
N ALA A 103 -12.52 -4.42 13.00
CA ALA A 103 -13.42 -3.56 12.21
C ALA A 103 -12.97 -3.49 10.75
N ARG A 104 -13.93 -3.61 9.83
CA ARG A 104 -13.70 -3.47 8.40
C ARG A 104 -13.93 -2.01 8.02
N VAL A 105 -12.87 -1.36 7.55
CA VAL A 105 -12.87 0.05 7.16
C VAL A 105 -12.26 0.21 5.77
N LYS A 106 -12.38 1.40 5.20
CA LYS A 106 -11.81 1.71 3.90
C LYS A 106 -10.55 2.55 4.03
N CYS A 107 -9.56 2.25 3.20
CA CYS A 107 -8.38 3.08 3.02
C CYS A 107 -8.22 3.48 1.55
N ARG A 108 -7.51 4.56 1.30
CA ARG A 108 -7.22 5.08 -0.05
C ARG A 108 -5.75 4.97 -0.36
N MET A 109 -5.44 4.47 -1.55
CA MET A 109 -4.07 4.40 -2.04
C MET A 109 -3.57 5.79 -2.41
N LEU A 110 -2.53 6.26 -1.74
CA LEU A 110 -1.88 7.53 -2.03
C LEU A 110 -0.72 7.35 -3.01
N ALA A 111 0.16 6.39 -2.75
CA ALA A 111 1.28 6.07 -3.63
C ALA A 111 1.55 4.58 -3.64
N VAL A 112 2.00 4.06 -4.78
CA VAL A 112 2.27 2.64 -4.96
C VAL A 112 3.68 2.44 -5.47
N GLY A 113 4.50 1.77 -4.66
CA GLY A 113 5.82 1.27 -5.04
C GLY A 113 5.79 -0.22 -5.33
N PRO A 114 6.92 -0.81 -5.75
CA PRO A 114 6.95 -2.23 -6.12
C PRO A 114 6.69 -3.17 -4.93
N ARG A 115 7.04 -2.77 -3.70
CA ARG A 115 6.95 -3.63 -2.50
C ARG A 115 6.23 -2.98 -1.31
N ARG A 116 5.85 -1.71 -1.43
CA ARG A 116 5.16 -0.94 -0.39
C ARG A 116 4.17 0.00 -1.02
N CYS A 117 3.08 0.25 -0.31
CA CYS A 117 2.10 1.27 -0.65
C CYS A 117 2.00 2.25 0.51
N LEU A 118 1.78 3.51 0.17
CA LEU A 118 1.32 4.52 1.11
C LEU A 118 -0.20 4.60 0.99
N VAL A 119 -0.89 4.45 2.10
CA VAL A 119 -2.34 4.53 2.16
C VAL A 119 -2.80 5.55 3.19
N ASP A 120 -3.92 6.19 2.92
CA ASP A 120 -4.64 7.04 3.86
C ASP A 120 -5.83 6.25 4.45
N CYS A 121 -5.85 6.11 5.75
CA CYS A 121 -6.95 5.51 6.48
C CYS A 121 -7.42 6.47 7.56
N TYR A 122 -8.52 7.20 7.29
CA TYR A 122 -9.05 8.23 8.18
C TYR A 122 -8.00 9.26 8.64
N GLY A 123 -7.18 9.74 7.69
CA GLY A 123 -6.16 10.74 7.94
C GLY A 123 -4.84 10.19 8.49
N HIS A 124 -4.73 8.87 8.76
CA HIS A 124 -3.48 8.22 9.09
C HIS A 124 -2.76 7.79 7.82
N ASP A 125 -1.53 8.25 7.64
CA ASP A 125 -0.67 7.91 6.52
C ASP A 125 0.17 6.67 6.85
N LEU A 126 -0.24 5.52 6.32
CA LEU A 126 0.31 4.22 6.68
C LEU A 126 1.14 3.63 5.54
N ASP A 127 2.36 3.19 5.87
CA ASP A 127 3.20 2.41 4.97
C ASP A 127 2.86 0.92 5.07
N ILE A 128 2.17 0.40 4.08
CA ILE A 128 1.75 -1.00 4.01
C ILE A 128 2.73 -1.79 3.15
N THR A 129 3.31 -2.84 3.74
CA THR A 129 4.19 -3.73 2.99
C THR A 129 3.39 -4.75 2.18
N GLN A 130 4.02 -5.28 1.14
CA GLN A 130 3.47 -6.35 0.29
C GLN A 130 2.84 -7.52 1.09
N ARG A 131 3.40 -7.83 2.27
CA ARG A 131 2.91 -8.92 3.14
C ARG A 131 1.54 -8.65 3.75
N GLU A 132 1.16 -7.38 3.91
CA GLU A 132 -0.14 -6.97 4.45
C GLU A 132 -1.15 -6.62 3.34
N MET A 133 -0.71 -6.64 2.08
CA MET A 133 -1.60 -6.39 0.94
C MET A 133 -2.38 -7.64 0.52
N ARG A 134 -1.73 -8.80 0.41
CA ARG A 134 -2.35 -10.07 0.02
C ARG A 134 -1.63 -11.26 0.64
N TYR A 135 -2.35 -12.40 0.74
CA TYR A 135 -1.74 -13.69 1.10
C TYR A 135 -0.86 -14.22 -0.03
N ALA A 136 -1.32 -14.14 -1.28
CA ALA A 136 -0.50 -14.48 -2.44
C ALA A 136 0.67 -13.49 -2.58
N SER A 137 1.83 -14.00 -2.95
CA SER A 137 2.99 -13.15 -3.22
C SER A 137 2.82 -12.44 -4.56
N ILE A 138 2.97 -11.11 -4.57
CA ILE A 138 2.87 -10.26 -5.76
C ILE A 138 4.28 -9.77 -6.11
N PRO A 139 4.81 -10.03 -7.30
CA PRO A 139 6.16 -9.57 -7.69
C PRO A 139 6.32 -8.05 -7.65
N ASP A 140 5.30 -7.33 -8.10
CA ASP A 140 5.26 -5.86 -8.13
C ASP A 140 3.84 -5.38 -7.87
N LEU A 141 3.65 -4.62 -6.78
CA LEU A 141 2.33 -4.11 -6.38
C LEU A 141 1.73 -3.15 -7.41
N ARG A 142 2.54 -2.48 -8.23
CA ARG A 142 2.08 -1.55 -9.27
C ARG A 142 1.29 -2.21 -10.39
N ASN A 143 1.37 -3.53 -10.50
CA ASN A 143 0.58 -4.29 -11.48
C ASN A 143 -0.90 -4.40 -11.09
N GLU A 144 -1.21 -4.30 -9.80
CA GLU A 144 -2.57 -4.51 -9.27
C GLU A 144 -3.15 -3.26 -8.58
N TYR A 145 -2.29 -2.37 -8.09
CA TYR A 145 -2.70 -1.21 -7.29
C TYR A 145 -2.23 0.09 -7.91
N HIS A 146 -3.07 1.13 -7.82
CA HIS A 146 -2.74 2.47 -8.33
C HIS A 146 -3.19 3.55 -7.35
N PRO A 147 -2.56 4.74 -7.37
CA PRO A 147 -3.03 5.88 -6.59
C PRO A 147 -4.50 6.19 -6.89
N GLY A 148 -5.27 6.52 -5.86
CA GLY A 148 -6.70 6.84 -5.96
C GLY A 148 -7.64 5.63 -5.84
N MET A 149 -7.12 4.40 -5.77
CA MET A 149 -7.96 3.24 -5.44
C MET A 149 -8.42 3.30 -3.99
N GLU A 150 -9.68 2.93 -3.76
CA GLU A 150 -10.25 2.70 -2.44
C GLU A 150 -10.35 1.20 -2.18
N ILE A 151 -9.83 0.75 -1.05
CA ILE A 151 -9.70 -0.67 -0.71
C ILE A 151 -10.20 -0.88 0.72
N ASP A 152 -10.87 -1.99 0.96
CA ASP A 152 -11.22 -2.41 2.31
C ASP A 152 -9.98 -2.90 3.06
N CYS A 153 -9.95 -2.64 4.36
CA CYS A 153 -8.91 -3.13 5.26
C CYS A 153 -9.51 -3.48 6.63
N ILE A 154 -8.76 -4.24 7.41
CA ILE A 154 -9.12 -4.63 8.78
C ILE A 154 -8.22 -3.86 9.75
N VAL A 155 -8.83 -3.28 10.77
CA VAL A 155 -8.11 -2.64 11.87
C VAL A 155 -7.46 -3.73 12.74
N LYS A 156 -6.14 -3.71 12.83
CA LYS A 156 -5.35 -4.64 13.64
C LYS A 156 -5.14 -4.11 15.05
N MET A 157 -4.86 -2.83 15.14
CA MET A 157 -4.59 -2.14 16.38
C MET A 157 -4.88 -0.65 16.20
N PHE A 158 -5.42 -0.04 17.22
CA PHE A 158 -5.48 1.42 17.37
C PHE A 158 -5.07 1.80 18.79
N ASP A 159 -4.07 2.64 18.90
CA ASP A 159 -3.59 3.23 20.14
C ASP A 159 -4.00 4.72 20.18
N PRO A 160 -5.03 5.08 20.94
CA PRO A 160 -5.51 6.46 20.98
C PRO A 160 -4.55 7.43 21.67
N ASP A 161 -3.67 6.94 22.55
CA ASP A 161 -2.73 7.79 23.29
C ASP A 161 -1.57 8.27 22.41
N ASN A 162 -1.16 7.42 21.49
CA ASN A 162 -0.08 7.71 20.53
C ASN A 162 -0.61 7.98 19.11
N ASP A 163 -1.93 8.00 18.91
CA ASP A 163 -2.60 8.15 17.60
C ASP A 163 -2.04 7.17 16.53
N LYS A 164 -1.75 5.93 16.97
CA LYS A 164 -1.14 4.91 16.12
C LYS A 164 -2.18 3.91 15.63
N LEU A 165 -2.30 3.79 14.31
CA LEU A 165 -3.18 2.84 13.64
C LEU A 165 -2.35 1.78 12.88
N GLU A 166 -2.74 0.52 13.01
CA GLU A 166 -2.23 -0.58 12.20
C GLU A 166 -3.40 -1.28 11.49
N ILE A 167 -3.25 -1.52 10.20
CA ILE A 167 -4.27 -2.16 9.36
C ILE A 167 -3.67 -3.32 8.57
N SER A 168 -4.55 -4.21 8.11
CA SER A 168 -4.21 -5.27 7.15
C SER A 168 -5.24 -5.31 6.03
N ILE A 169 -4.77 -5.28 4.80
CA ILE A 169 -5.63 -5.40 3.62
C ILE A 169 -5.94 -6.86 3.34
N LYS A 170 -4.94 -7.74 3.45
CA LYS A 170 -5.11 -9.19 3.21
C LYS A 170 -6.15 -9.85 4.10
N GLU A 171 -6.33 -9.37 5.34
CA GLU A 171 -7.28 -9.98 6.29
C GLU A 171 -8.75 -9.67 5.97
N THR A 172 -9.01 -8.89 4.96
CA THR A 172 -10.38 -8.76 4.38
C THR A 172 -10.82 -10.04 3.66
N GLU A 173 -9.87 -10.90 3.30
CA GLU A 173 -10.08 -12.19 2.64
C GLU A 173 -9.75 -13.34 3.61
N VAL A 174 -10.35 -14.50 3.34
CA VAL A 174 -10.00 -15.73 4.08
C VAL A 174 -8.60 -16.17 3.66
N ASN A 175 -7.74 -16.51 4.64
CA ASN A 175 -6.40 -17.02 4.33
C ASN A 175 -6.50 -18.33 3.52
N PRO A 176 -5.97 -18.37 2.29
CA PRO A 176 -6.02 -19.55 1.43
C PRO A 176 -5.33 -20.79 2.02
N PHE A 177 -4.46 -20.61 3.01
CA PHE A 177 -3.82 -21.73 3.71
C PHE A 177 -4.82 -22.62 4.42
N PHE A 178 -5.93 -22.07 4.93
CA PHE A 178 -6.96 -22.88 5.59
C PHE A 178 -7.60 -23.86 4.61
N GLY A 179 -7.55 -25.14 4.97
CA GLY A 179 -7.98 -26.23 4.10
C GLY A 179 -7.05 -26.56 2.94
N ALA A 180 -5.87 -25.93 2.86
CA ALA A 180 -4.90 -26.20 1.79
C ALA A 180 -4.43 -27.65 1.78
N GLU A 181 -4.24 -28.29 2.93
CA GLU A 181 -3.81 -29.69 3.03
C GLU A 181 -4.80 -30.66 2.39
N GLN A 182 -6.11 -30.36 2.47
CA GLN A 182 -7.15 -31.15 1.81
C GLN A 182 -7.16 -30.93 0.29
N ARG A 183 -6.95 -29.69 -0.17
CA ARG A 183 -6.92 -29.36 -1.60
C ARG A 183 -5.62 -29.79 -2.29
N HIS A 184 -4.53 -29.76 -1.56
CA HIS A 184 -3.19 -30.09 -2.05
C HIS A 184 -2.48 -31.07 -1.12
N PRO A 185 -2.87 -32.35 -1.09
CA PRO A 185 -2.28 -33.35 -0.19
C PRO A 185 -0.79 -33.48 -0.37
N VAL A 186 -0.08 -33.83 0.71
CA VAL A 186 1.35 -34.16 0.67
C VAL A 186 1.61 -35.22 -0.40
N GLY A 187 2.68 -35.06 -1.19
CA GLY A 187 3.01 -35.90 -2.34
C GLY A 187 2.28 -35.55 -3.64
N SER A 188 1.26 -34.67 -3.60
CA SER A 188 0.57 -34.27 -4.83
C SER A 188 1.43 -33.31 -5.67
N ARG A 189 1.28 -33.43 -7.00
CA ARG A 189 1.90 -32.51 -7.97
C ARG A 189 0.95 -31.37 -8.26
N ARG A 190 1.46 -30.16 -8.30
CA ARG A 190 0.68 -28.94 -8.55
C ARG A 190 1.39 -28.01 -9.50
N LEU A 191 0.61 -27.39 -10.39
CA LEU A 191 1.07 -26.30 -11.21
C LEU A 191 1.09 -25.03 -10.34
N ALA A 192 2.15 -24.23 -10.46
CA ALA A 192 2.29 -22.98 -9.73
C ALA A 192 3.11 -21.97 -10.53
N VAL A 193 3.06 -20.71 -10.13
CA VAL A 193 3.84 -19.63 -10.75
C VAL A 193 4.88 -19.14 -9.73
N ILE A 194 6.13 -19.01 -10.15
CA ILE A 194 7.18 -18.42 -9.31
C ILE A 194 6.85 -16.94 -9.09
N SER A 195 6.62 -16.57 -7.85
CA SER A 195 6.30 -15.19 -7.45
C SER A 195 7.47 -14.44 -6.81
N GLY A 196 8.49 -15.15 -6.33
CA GLY A 196 9.69 -14.54 -5.76
C GLY A 196 10.78 -15.55 -5.47
N LYS A 197 12.03 -15.06 -5.46
CA LYS A 197 13.23 -15.84 -5.15
C LYS A 197 13.98 -15.18 -4.00
N TYR A 198 14.38 -15.97 -3.02
CA TYR A 198 15.07 -15.50 -1.82
C TYR A 198 16.19 -16.47 -1.47
N GLY A 199 17.20 -16.02 -0.74
CA GLY A 199 18.37 -16.82 -0.38
C GLY A 199 18.10 -18.14 0.38
N GLY A 200 16.85 -18.41 0.78
CA GLY A 200 16.43 -19.65 1.46
C GLY A 200 15.37 -20.47 0.72
N GLY A 201 14.98 -20.06 -0.51
CA GLY A 201 13.95 -20.77 -1.26
C GLY A 201 13.22 -19.91 -2.29
N VAL A 202 12.28 -20.53 -2.95
CA VAL A 202 11.46 -19.94 -4.03
C VAL A 202 10.02 -19.94 -3.59
N PHE A 203 9.35 -18.79 -3.69
CA PHE A 203 7.92 -18.68 -3.44
C PHE A 203 7.15 -18.94 -4.73
N CYS A 204 6.24 -19.88 -4.66
CA CYS A 204 5.37 -20.27 -5.77
C CYS A 204 3.92 -20.06 -5.36
N ASN A 205 3.15 -19.33 -6.17
CA ASN A 205 1.72 -19.17 -5.98
C ASN A 205 0.97 -20.28 -6.71
N LEU A 206 0.08 -20.97 -6.00
CA LEU A 206 -0.87 -21.88 -6.60
C LEU A 206 -2.09 -21.10 -7.14
N PRO A 207 -2.88 -21.67 -8.06
CA PRO A 207 -4.03 -21.00 -8.66
C PRO A 207 -5.11 -20.56 -7.66
N ASP A 208 -5.22 -21.22 -6.51
CA ASP A 208 -6.16 -20.90 -5.43
C ASP A 208 -5.61 -19.91 -4.40
N GLY A 209 -4.47 -19.29 -4.68
CA GLY A 209 -3.85 -18.27 -3.84
C GLY A 209 -2.96 -18.81 -2.71
N VAL A 210 -2.84 -20.13 -2.53
CA VAL A 210 -1.92 -20.72 -1.56
C VAL A 210 -0.48 -20.46 -2.01
N VAL A 211 0.35 -20.01 -1.07
CA VAL A 211 1.79 -19.82 -1.31
C VAL A 211 2.55 -21.03 -0.82
N CYS A 212 3.35 -21.61 -1.72
CA CYS A 212 4.26 -22.71 -1.41
C CYS A 212 5.70 -22.20 -1.39
N MET A 213 6.41 -22.42 -0.30
CA MET A 213 7.85 -22.20 -0.23
C MET A 213 8.56 -23.44 -0.74
N CYS A 214 9.29 -23.30 -1.84
CA CYS A 214 9.90 -24.40 -2.55
C CYS A 214 11.42 -24.34 -2.55
N ASN A 215 12.03 -25.52 -2.62
CA ASN A 215 13.42 -25.71 -3.04
C ASN A 215 13.45 -26.32 -4.44
N TYR A 216 14.59 -26.25 -5.11
CA TYR A 216 14.80 -26.93 -6.39
C TYR A 216 15.07 -28.41 -6.21
N SER A 217 14.78 -29.20 -7.24
CA SER A 217 15.26 -30.57 -7.32
C SER A 217 16.79 -30.58 -7.54
N TYR A 218 17.44 -31.67 -7.27
CA TYR A 218 18.90 -31.83 -7.46
C TYR A 218 19.36 -31.63 -8.90
N GLN A 219 18.43 -31.61 -9.85
CA GLN A 219 18.70 -31.44 -11.30
C GLN A 219 18.65 -29.97 -11.73
N HIS A 220 18.27 -29.06 -10.85
CA HIS A 220 18.01 -27.67 -11.18
C HIS A 220 18.68 -26.71 -10.21
N GLU A 221 19.13 -25.60 -10.77
CA GLU A 221 19.72 -24.48 -10.04
C GLU A 221 18.82 -23.26 -10.10
N ASP A 222 19.11 -22.29 -9.25
CA ASP A 222 18.34 -21.03 -9.19
C ASP A 222 18.34 -20.29 -10.53
N ALA A 223 19.44 -20.37 -11.29
CA ALA A 223 19.59 -19.72 -12.58
C ALA A 223 18.65 -20.30 -13.68
N ASP A 224 18.16 -21.52 -13.49
CA ASP A 224 17.28 -22.17 -14.48
C ASP A 224 15.87 -21.57 -14.51
N PHE A 225 15.47 -20.82 -13.49
CA PHE A 225 14.10 -20.34 -13.33
C PHE A 225 14.02 -18.83 -13.16
N MET A 226 12.93 -18.23 -13.64
CA MET A 226 12.65 -16.80 -13.50
C MET A 226 11.34 -16.57 -12.77
N VAL A 227 11.22 -15.41 -12.12
CA VAL A 227 9.94 -14.95 -11.55
C VAL A 227 8.93 -14.79 -12.69
N GLY A 228 7.71 -15.30 -12.49
CA GLY A 228 6.66 -15.35 -13.49
C GLY A 228 6.58 -16.65 -14.29
N GLU A 229 7.59 -17.54 -14.20
CA GLU A 229 7.55 -18.85 -14.88
C GLU A 229 6.60 -19.83 -14.19
N HIS A 230 5.93 -20.63 -15.01
CA HIS A 230 5.11 -21.75 -14.56
C HIS A 230 5.98 -22.96 -14.26
N VAL A 231 5.72 -23.59 -13.13
CA VAL A 231 6.50 -24.74 -12.66
C VAL A 231 5.57 -25.84 -12.13
N MET A 232 6.03 -27.07 -12.27
CA MET A 232 5.43 -28.21 -11.59
C MET A 232 6.17 -28.42 -10.26
N LEU A 233 5.45 -28.31 -9.15
CA LEU A 233 5.97 -28.60 -7.82
C LEU A 233 5.32 -29.86 -7.23
N ILE A 234 5.99 -30.49 -6.27
CA ILE A 234 5.44 -31.53 -5.42
C ILE A 234 5.32 -30.99 -3.98
N VAL A 235 4.15 -31.15 -3.37
CA VAL A 235 3.89 -30.74 -2.00
C VAL A 235 4.63 -31.71 -1.05
N GLN A 236 5.43 -31.17 -0.13
CA GLN A 236 6.23 -31.97 0.78
C GLN A 236 5.69 -32.01 2.21
N ARG A 237 5.31 -30.84 2.74
CA ARG A 237 4.84 -30.74 4.12
C ARG A 237 4.10 -29.43 4.37
N TYR A 238 3.36 -29.41 5.48
CA TYR A 238 2.70 -28.23 6.05
C TYR A 238 3.30 -27.91 7.41
N GLU A 239 3.39 -26.63 7.71
CA GLU A 239 3.78 -26.11 9.02
C GLU A 239 2.66 -25.19 9.53
N ASN A 240 1.74 -25.76 10.28
CA ASN A 240 0.49 -25.10 10.67
C ASN A 240 0.72 -23.91 11.60
N GLU A 241 1.76 -23.95 12.45
CA GLU A 241 2.11 -22.81 13.32
C GLU A 241 2.50 -21.56 12.53
N LYS A 242 3.16 -21.74 11.39
CA LYS A 242 3.58 -20.65 10.50
C LYS A 242 2.61 -20.40 9.36
N LEU A 243 1.54 -21.18 9.26
CA LEU A 243 0.59 -21.16 8.11
C LEU A 243 1.34 -21.24 6.78
N GLN A 244 2.29 -22.18 6.67
CA GLN A 244 3.19 -22.29 5.54
C GLN A 244 3.16 -23.69 4.92
N MET A 245 3.01 -23.74 3.59
CA MET A 245 3.19 -24.95 2.78
C MET A 245 4.60 -24.98 2.20
N TYR A 246 5.20 -26.16 2.19
CA TYR A 246 6.52 -26.42 1.63
C TYR A 246 6.46 -27.42 0.49
N GLY A 247 7.25 -27.20 -0.54
CA GLY A 247 7.31 -28.05 -1.72
C GLY A 247 8.68 -28.09 -2.35
N LYS A 248 8.74 -28.80 -3.45
CA LYS A 248 9.93 -28.93 -4.28
C LYS A 248 9.58 -28.73 -5.75
N ILE A 249 10.27 -27.83 -6.44
CA ILE A 249 10.13 -27.65 -7.88
C ILE A 249 10.76 -28.85 -8.58
N MET A 250 9.99 -29.47 -9.45
CA MET A 250 10.42 -30.66 -10.19
C MET A 250 10.91 -30.30 -11.60
N ASN A 251 10.19 -29.45 -12.31
CA ASN A 251 10.50 -29.02 -13.68
C ASN A 251 9.74 -27.74 -14.05
N LYS A 252 10.15 -27.11 -15.14
CA LYS A 252 9.35 -26.10 -15.82
C LYS A 252 8.11 -26.73 -16.45
N TRP A 253 7.08 -25.94 -16.54
CA TRP A 253 5.85 -26.33 -17.26
C TRP A 253 5.81 -25.67 -18.62
#